data_185d6476f636f5741b378c02d7bc6a62
#
_entry.id   185d6476f636f5741b378c02d7bc6a62
#
_cell.length_a   1.000
_cell.length_b   1.000
_cell.length_c   1.000
_cell.angle_alpha   90.00
_cell.angle_beta   90.00
_cell.angle_gamma   90.00
#
_symmetry.space_group_name_H-M   'P 1'
#
loop_
_entity.id
_entity.type
_entity.pdbx_description
1 polymer ?
#
loop_
_entity_poly.entity_id
_entity_poly.type
_entity_poly.pdbx_seq_one_letter_code
_entity_poly.pdbx_strand_id
1 'polypeptide(L)'
;MVGDGQILVRLCDLGRLASLFIATMLACSLASAQTMYKYRGDSGEWIFSDRPPDGGQDLETRSITSRATRGELIVAQEFTGDSIEVTARNSFFAPMEVELIFNSIIGVNYPDPDQQRRWVIPARSESILLDLAALGGTAVPSLRYRYFYLPGDPDAEPSSDFVYRAPFSAGLQFQITQTYPDSITHRTRDSMYAVDVSMPVGTDVVASRGGVVFDVASTNFKGGPNADQYADLANLVRILHDDGTYAVYAHLNWNTIRVQPGDRVETGQYIADSGNTGLSSGPHLHFAVQRNMGGRVDSLPIAFRGADGSRVTPSSGGMLSSYP
;
A
#
# COMPACT_ATOMS: atom_id res chain seq x y z
N MET A 1 2.85 -15.45 -2.42
CA MET A 1 2.15 -14.39 -3.13
C MET A 1 1.96 -13.25 -2.14
N VAL A 2 2.68 -12.17 -2.29
CA VAL A 2 2.26 -10.91 -1.68
C VAL A 2 0.96 -10.60 -2.40
N GLY A 3 -0.14 -10.49 -1.65
CA GLY A 3 -1.47 -10.39 -2.22
C GLY A 3 -1.54 -9.29 -3.26
N ASP A 4 -2.12 -9.62 -4.38
CA ASP A 4 -2.55 -8.67 -5.40
C ASP A 4 -3.13 -7.44 -4.71
N GLY A 5 -2.76 -6.25 -5.21
CA GLY A 5 -3.30 -5.01 -4.67
C GLY A 5 -4.80 -5.19 -4.50
N GLN A 6 -5.26 -5.14 -3.25
CA GLN A 6 -6.61 -5.58 -2.87
C GLN A 6 -7.63 -5.00 -3.83
N ILE A 7 -8.20 -5.87 -4.65
CA ILE A 7 -9.30 -5.55 -5.52
C ILE A 7 -10.52 -5.42 -4.62
N LEU A 8 -10.80 -4.20 -4.16
CA LEU A 8 -12.03 -3.93 -3.42
C LEU A 8 -13.18 -3.84 -4.42
N VAL A 9 -13.93 -4.92 -4.56
CA VAL A 9 -15.16 -4.92 -5.35
C VAL A 9 -16.29 -4.37 -4.50
N ARG A 10 -16.74 -3.15 -4.75
CA ARG A 10 -17.98 -2.64 -4.17
C ARG A 10 -19.12 -2.74 -5.19
N LEU A 11 -20.20 -3.40 -4.80
CA LEU A 11 -21.45 -3.43 -5.55
C LEU A 11 -22.31 -2.23 -5.09
N CYS A 12 -22.56 -1.28 -5.99
CA CYS A 12 -23.60 -0.27 -5.75
C CYS A 12 -24.97 -0.84 -6.13
N ASP A 13 -25.75 -1.23 -5.12
CA ASP A 13 -27.15 -1.56 -5.29
C ASP A 13 -28.01 -0.33 -4.98
N LEU A 14 -28.71 0.16 -5.98
CA LEU A 14 -29.76 1.17 -5.83
C LEU A 14 -31.05 0.49 -5.36
N GLY A 15 -31.33 0.61 -4.09
CA GLY A 15 -32.59 0.22 -3.51
C GLY A 15 -33.10 1.22 -2.48
N ARG A 16 -34.05 2.06 -2.90
CA ARG A 16 -34.99 2.88 -2.10
C ARG A 16 -34.57 4.29 -1.70
N LEU A 17 -35.21 5.25 -2.40
CA LEU A 17 -35.52 6.60 -1.94
C LEU A 17 -36.13 6.58 -0.53
N ALA A 18 -35.45 7.16 0.43
CA ALA A 18 -36.05 7.74 1.61
C ALA A 18 -35.27 9.00 1.97
N SER A 19 -35.87 10.13 1.62
CA SER A 19 -35.43 11.45 2.10
C SER A 19 -35.51 11.46 3.62
N LEU A 20 -34.36 11.45 4.30
CA LEU A 20 -34.29 11.77 5.73
C LEU A 20 -33.19 12.79 5.91
N PHE A 21 -33.59 14.06 6.08
CA PHE A 21 -32.72 15.10 6.61
C PHE A 21 -32.27 14.67 8.01
N ILE A 22 -31.07 14.16 8.15
CA ILE A 22 -30.41 13.98 9.44
C ILE A 22 -29.34 15.06 9.53
N ALA A 23 -29.62 16.06 10.39
CA ALA A 23 -28.61 17.00 10.84
C ALA A 23 -27.46 16.20 11.49
N THR A 24 -26.36 16.05 10.75
CA THR A 24 -25.13 15.44 11.26
C THR A 24 -24.51 16.41 12.25
N MET A 25 -24.75 16.19 13.53
CA MET A 25 -23.87 16.72 14.57
C MET A 25 -22.45 16.23 14.25
N LEU A 26 -21.56 17.17 14.01
CA LEU A 26 -20.13 16.96 13.91
C LEU A 26 -19.64 16.52 15.31
N ALA A 27 -19.77 15.24 15.63
CA ALA A 27 -19.05 14.65 16.72
C ALA A 27 -17.58 14.56 16.28
N CYS A 28 -16.83 15.61 16.62
CA CYS A 28 -15.39 15.56 16.63
C CYS A 28 -15.00 14.47 17.64
N SER A 29 -14.86 13.22 17.18
CA SER A 29 -14.25 12.17 17.95
C SER A 29 -12.80 12.57 18.18
N LEU A 30 -12.51 13.17 19.33
CA LEU A 30 -11.17 13.29 19.85
C LEU A 30 -10.62 11.87 19.91
N ALA A 31 -9.79 11.51 18.95
CA ALA A 31 -9.01 10.29 18.99
C ALA A 31 -8.12 10.41 20.23
N SER A 32 -8.52 9.75 21.31
CA SER A 32 -7.71 9.65 22.51
C SER A 32 -6.46 8.87 22.15
N ALA A 33 -5.30 9.52 22.16
CA ALA A 33 -4.03 8.84 22.06
C ALA A 33 -3.95 7.81 23.19
N GLN A 34 -3.91 6.53 22.84
CA GLN A 34 -3.78 5.46 23.82
C GLN A 34 -2.30 5.40 24.24
N THR A 35 -2.04 5.61 25.52
CA THR A 35 -0.68 5.56 26.07
C THR A 35 -0.34 4.12 26.38
N MET A 36 0.79 3.62 25.85
CA MET A 36 1.36 2.33 26.22
C MET A 36 2.59 2.55 27.09
N TYR A 37 2.67 1.80 28.16
CA TYR A 37 3.77 1.78 29.09
C TYR A 37 4.62 0.55 28.85
N LYS A 38 5.92 0.74 28.70
CA LYS A 38 6.92 -0.34 28.59
C LYS A 38 7.84 -0.23 29.81
N TYR A 39 7.92 -1.29 30.58
CA TYR A 39 8.76 -1.33 31.76
C TYR A 39 9.31 -2.75 32.02
N ARG A 40 10.28 -2.86 32.91
CA ARG A 40 10.83 -4.15 33.31
C ARG A 40 10.02 -4.75 34.45
N GLY A 41 9.62 -6.02 34.33
CA GLY A 41 9.07 -6.80 35.44
C GLY A 41 10.13 -7.20 36.44
N ASP A 42 9.71 -7.78 37.56
CA ASP A 42 10.58 -8.17 38.67
C ASP A 42 11.62 -9.22 38.28
N SER A 43 11.34 -10.04 37.25
CA SER A 43 12.28 -11.02 36.67
C SER A 43 13.11 -10.47 35.51
N GLY A 44 12.99 -9.16 35.21
CA GLY A 44 13.79 -8.50 34.15
C GLY A 44 13.18 -8.59 32.75
N GLU A 45 12.02 -9.25 32.57
CA GLU A 45 11.27 -9.30 31.32
C GLU A 45 10.66 -7.94 30.96
N TRP A 46 10.45 -7.69 29.66
CA TRP A 46 9.74 -6.50 29.21
C TRP A 46 8.23 -6.70 29.30
N ILE A 47 7.56 -5.82 30.06
CA ILE A 47 6.10 -5.75 30.17
C ILE A 47 5.59 -4.56 29.36
N PHE A 48 4.52 -4.79 28.59
CA PHE A 48 3.77 -3.76 27.86
C PHE A 48 2.36 -3.70 28.43
N SER A 49 1.92 -2.52 28.87
CA SER A 49 0.64 -2.32 29.56
C SER A 49 -0.02 -1.02 29.10
N ASP A 50 -1.34 -0.97 29.13
CA ASP A 50 -2.15 0.24 28.98
C ASP A 50 -2.28 1.02 30.29
N ARG A 51 -1.70 0.52 31.39
CA ARG A 51 -1.68 1.13 32.70
C ARG A 51 -0.24 1.31 33.20
N PRO A 52 0.05 2.42 33.88
CA PRO A 52 1.37 2.62 34.49
C PRO A 52 1.63 1.57 35.59
N PRO A 53 2.90 1.16 35.78
CA PRO A 53 3.26 0.26 36.88
C PRO A 53 3.08 0.93 38.24
N ASP A 54 2.75 0.17 39.29
CA ASP A 54 2.62 0.61 40.68
C ASP A 54 4.00 0.79 41.34
N GLY A 55 4.93 1.51 40.74
CA GLY A 55 6.25 1.78 41.35
C GLY A 55 7.19 2.44 40.36
N GLY A 56 7.99 3.39 40.83
CA GLY A 56 8.87 4.25 40.01
C GLY A 56 10.07 3.53 39.40
N GLN A 57 9.84 2.60 38.47
CA GLN A 57 10.85 1.97 37.66
C GLN A 57 11.04 2.73 36.34
N ASP A 58 12.14 2.54 35.65
CA ASP A 58 12.45 3.15 34.35
C ASP A 58 11.29 2.95 33.36
N LEU A 59 10.45 3.97 33.24
CA LEU A 59 9.22 3.98 32.49
C LEU A 59 9.44 4.62 31.13
N GLU A 60 9.40 3.83 30.06
CA GLU A 60 9.34 4.35 28.70
C GLU A 60 7.87 4.53 28.29
N THR A 61 7.41 5.78 28.23
CA THR A 61 6.05 6.12 27.80
C THR A 61 6.04 6.33 26.30
N ARG A 62 5.22 5.57 25.58
CA ARG A 62 4.95 5.77 24.15
C ARG A 62 3.49 6.15 23.95
N SER A 63 3.25 7.33 23.41
CA SER A 63 1.93 7.66 22.89
C SER A 63 1.71 6.82 21.60
N ILE A 64 0.69 5.97 21.62
CA ILE A 64 0.21 5.35 20.40
C ILE A 64 -0.59 6.44 19.69
N THR A 65 0.06 7.13 18.75
CA THR A 65 -0.67 8.00 17.82
C THR A 65 -1.66 7.10 17.07
N SER A 66 -2.91 7.50 16.98
CA SER A 66 -3.91 6.80 16.20
C SER A 66 -3.31 6.54 14.82
N ARG A 67 -3.19 5.26 14.41
CA ARG A 67 -2.62 4.90 13.12
C ARG A 67 -3.35 5.68 12.04
N ALA A 68 -2.61 6.36 11.19
CA ALA A 68 -3.19 6.99 10.01
C ALA A 68 -4.02 5.94 9.27
N THR A 69 -5.27 6.26 8.99
CA THR A 69 -6.18 5.36 8.29
C THR A 69 -5.57 5.05 6.92
N ARG A 70 -5.51 3.79 6.55
CA ARG A 70 -5.09 3.38 5.21
C ARG A 70 -5.89 4.14 4.18
N GLY A 71 -5.25 4.62 3.12
CA GLY A 71 -5.93 5.30 2.02
C GLY A 71 -7.06 4.45 1.42
N GLU A 72 -8.04 5.11 0.85
CA GLU A 72 -9.19 4.49 0.17
C GLU A 72 -9.49 5.28 -1.11
N LEU A 73 -9.89 4.58 -2.17
CA LEU A 73 -10.50 5.17 -3.35
C LEU A 73 -11.98 4.78 -3.37
N ILE A 74 -12.86 5.79 -3.43
CA ILE A 74 -14.30 5.60 -3.44
C ILE A 74 -14.85 6.15 -4.75
N VAL A 75 -15.62 5.33 -5.47
CA VAL A 75 -16.41 5.79 -6.61
C VAL A 75 -17.86 5.88 -6.18
N ALA A 76 -18.45 7.05 -6.41
CA ALA A 76 -19.86 7.34 -6.10
C ALA A 76 -20.59 7.80 -7.36
N GLN A 77 -21.92 7.71 -7.34
CA GLN A 77 -22.76 8.30 -8.37
C GLN A 77 -23.89 9.12 -7.74
N GLU A 78 -24.24 10.21 -8.38
CA GLU A 78 -25.33 11.09 -7.99
C GLU A 78 -26.23 11.36 -9.20
N PHE A 79 -27.55 11.38 -8.98
CA PHE A 79 -28.52 11.75 -9.99
C PHE A 79 -29.01 13.18 -9.71
N THR A 80 -28.73 14.09 -10.63
CA THR A 80 -29.04 15.52 -10.48
C THR A 80 -30.39 15.92 -11.09
N GLY A 81 -31.17 14.95 -11.55
CA GLY A 81 -32.49 15.12 -12.17
C GLY A 81 -32.48 15.06 -13.70
N ASP A 82 -31.43 15.53 -14.34
CA ASP A 82 -31.20 15.54 -15.79
C ASP A 82 -29.90 14.83 -16.21
N SER A 83 -29.03 14.49 -15.27
CA SER A 83 -27.82 13.73 -15.54
C SER A 83 -27.48 12.76 -14.39
N ILE A 84 -26.59 11.77 -14.65
CA ILE A 84 -25.90 10.99 -13.64
C ILE A 84 -24.44 11.40 -13.66
N GLU A 85 -23.96 11.95 -12.55
CA GLU A 85 -22.56 12.21 -12.33
C GLU A 85 -21.92 11.03 -11.61
N VAL A 86 -20.76 10.56 -12.08
CA VAL A 86 -19.93 9.55 -11.43
C VAL A 86 -18.63 10.20 -11.01
N THR A 87 -18.33 10.20 -9.72
CA THR A 87 -17.14 10.79 -9.13
C THR A 87 -16.24 9.74 -8.52
N ALA A 88 -14.93 9.98 -8.50
CA ALA A 88 -13.96 9.17 -7.75
C ALA A 88 -13.18 10.06 -6.79
N ARG A 89 -13.14 9.67 -5.51
CA ARG A 89 -12.37 10.33 -4.46
C ARG A 89 -11.21 9.45 -4.03
N ASN A 90 -9.98 9.95 -4.22
CA ASN A 90 -8.75 9.30 -3.82
C ASN A 90 -8.21 9.90 -2.52
N SER A 91 -8.19 9.12 -1.45
CA SER A 91 -7.58 9.53 -0.17
C SER A 91 -6.14 9.02 0.03
N PHE A 92 -5.57 8.28 -0.94
CA PHE A 92 -4.16 7.89 -0.91
C PHE A 92 -3.24 9.08 -1.19
N PHE A 93 -1.99 8.96 -0.77
CA PHE A 93 -0.91 9.90 -1.09
C PHE A 93 -0.14 9.52 -2.38
N ALA A 94 -0.77 8.75 -3.23
CA ALA A 94 -0.30 8.39 -4.58
C ALA A 94 -1.45 8.55 -5.58
N PRO A 95 -1.17 8.79 -6.87
CA PRO A 95 -2.18 8.65 -7.91
C PRO A 95 -2.71 7.22 -7.93
N MET A 96 -4.00 7.07 -8.25
CA MET A 96 -4.66 5.78 -8.40
C MET A 96 -5.33 5.71 -9.77
N GLU A 97 -5.00 4.70 -10.57
CA GLU A 97 -5.79 4.36 -11.75
C GLU A 97 -7.05 3.63 -11.30
N VAL A 98 -8.21 4.10 -11.72
CA VAL A 98 -9.50 3.45 -11.50
C VAL A 98 -10.08 2.96 -12.82
N GLU A 99 -10.62 1.73 -12.83
CA GLU A 99 -11.33 1.15 -13.95
C GLU A 99 -12.78 0.88 -13.56
N LEU A 100 -13.73 1.35 -14.40
CA LEU A 100 -15.15 1.04 -14.25
C LEU A 100 -15.55 -0.09 -15.21
N ILE A 101 -16.27 -1.08 -14.68
CA ILE A 101 -16.85 -2.18 -15.46
C ILE A 101 -18.37 -2.10 -15.29
N PHE A 102 -19.04 -1.69 -16.36
CA PHE A 102 -20.50 -1.54 -16.35
C PHE A 102 -21.19 -2.89 -16.51
N ASN A 103 -22.19 -3.12 -15.65
CA ASN A 103 -23.10 -4.25 -15.73
C ASN A 103 -24.40 -3.84 -16.42
N SER A 104 -24.83 -2.57 -16.28
CA SER A 104 -26.03 -2.03 -16.92
C SER A 104 -25.94 -0.51 -17.05
N ILE A 105 -26.40 0.01 -18.19
CA ILE A 105 -26.49 1.43 -18.51
C ILE A 105 -27.89 1.62 -19.08
N ILE A 106 -28.75 2.39 -18.39
CA ILE A 106 -30.16 2.59 -18.78
C ILE A 106 -30.49 4.08 -18.74
N GLY A 107 -31.21 4.58 -19.76
CA GLY A 107 -31.82 5.89 -19.77
C GLY A 107 -30.84 7.08 -19.75
N VAL A 108 -29.59 6.89 -20.09
CA VAL A 108 -28.56 7.93 -20.20
C VAL A 108 -27.89 7.90 -21.57
N ASN A 109 -27.42 9.06 -22.02
CA ASN A 109 -26.61 9.16 -23.23
C ASN A 109 -25.17 8.74 -22.92
N TYR A 110 -24.86 7.47 -23.10
CA TYR A 110 -23.51 6.94 -22.94
C TYR A 110 -22.82 6.98 -24.30
N PRO A 111 -21.74 7.77 -24.45
CA PRO A 111 -21.20 8.11 -25.79
C PRO A 111 -20.67 6.91 -26.56
N ASP A 112 -20.04 5.94 -25.91
CA ASP A 112 -19.52 4.73 -26.57
C ASP A 112 -19.27 3.63 -25.51
N PRO A 113 -19.85 2.44 -25.64
CA PRO A 113 -19.54 1.34 -24.71
C PRO A 113 -18.08 0.90 -24.73
N ASP A 114 -17.32 1.22 -25.78
CA ASP A 114 -15.88 0.91 -25.89
C ASP A 114 -14.98 2.10 -25.47
N GLN A 115 -15.56 3.23 -25.09
CA GLN A 115 -14.82 4.42 -24.66
C GLN A 115 -14.13 4.20 -23.32
N GLN A 116 -13.15 5.06 -23.05
CA GLN A 116 -12.30 5.07 -21.85
C GLN A 116 -13.07 4.72 -20.58
N ARG A 117 -12.62 3.66 -19.93
CA ARG A 117 -13.16 3.19 -18.64
C ARG A 117 -12.11 3.27 -17.53
N ARG A 118 -10.99 3.91 -17.82
CA ARG A 118 -9.88 4.08 -16.91
C ARG A 118 -9.51 5.54 -16.78
N TRP A 119 -9.31 5.97 -15.54
CA TRP A 119 -8.92 7.33 -15.18
C TRP A 119 -7.85 7.28 -14.12
N VAL A 120 -6.91 8.22 -14.16
CA VAL A 120 -5.94 8.43 -13.09
C VAL A 120 -6.46 9.52 -12.18
N ILE A 121 -6.70 9.18 -10.93
CA ILE A 121 -7.16 10.11 -9.90
C ILE A 121 -5.94 10.58 -9.11
N PRO A 122 -5.58 11.87 -9.16
CA PRO A 122 -4.42 12.37 -8.43
C PRO A 122 -4.47 12.08 -6.93
N ALA A 123 -3.32 12.12 -6.28
CA ALA A 123 -3.24 11.93 -4.85
C ALA A 123 -4.10 12.95 -4.10
N ARG A 124 -4.86 12.53 -3.09
CA ARG A 124 -5.65 13.38 -2.21
C ARG A 124 -6.66 14.28 -2.94
N SER A 125 -7.24 13.77 -4.02
CA SER A 125 -8.16 14.53 -4.87
C SER A 125 -9.49 13.83 -5.13
N GLU A 126 -10.39 14.56 -5.74
CA GLU A 126 -11.65 14.07 -6.27
C GLU A 126 -11.75 14.48 -7.75
N SER A 127 -12.30 13.60 -8.58
CA SER A 127 -12.44 13.80 -10.03
C SER A 127 -13.79 13.30 -10.51
N ILE A 128 -14.41 14.05 -11.42
CA ILE A 128 -15.58 13.59 -12.15
C ILE A 128 -15.09 12.63 -13.23
N LEU A 129 -15.59 11.40 -13.22
CA LEU A 129 -15.28 10.39 -14.22
C LEU A 129 -16.23 10.45 -15.41
N LEU A 130 -17.52 10.64 -15.11
CA LEU A 130 -18.59 10.69 -16.10
C LEU A 130 -19.64 11.70 -15.65
N ASP A 131 -20.18 12.44 -16.62
CA ASP A 131 -21.42 13.22 -16.50
C ASP A 131 -22.30 12.85 -17.69
N LEU A 132 -23.35 12.07 -17.42
CA LEU A 132 -24.17 11.41 -18.43
C LEU A 132 -25.58 11.99 -18.41
N ALA A 133 -25.91 12.78 -19.44
CA ALA A 133 -27.27 13.34 -19.59
C ALA A 133 -28.32 12.23 -19.68
N ALA A 134 -29.44 12.42 -18.97
CA ALA A 134 -30.58 11.54 -19.05
C ALA A 134 -31.26 11.61 -20.43
N LEU A 135 -31.58 10.46 -21.00
CA LEU A 135 -32.39 10.37 -22.19
C LEU A 135 -33.87 10.60 -21.77
N GLY A 136 -34.52 11.60 -22.36
CA GLY A 136 -35.94 11.80 -22.12
C GLY A 136 -36.78 10.52 -22.42
N GLY A 137 -37.78 10.22 -21.60
CA GLY A 137 -38.63 9.05 -21.80
C GLY A 137 -39.16 8.46 -20.49
N THR A 138 -39.68 7.23 -20.55
CA THR A 138 -40.24 6.53 -19.39
C THR A 138 -39.24 5.72 -18.58
N ALA A 139 -38.01 5.51 -19.11
CA ALA A 139 -36.96 4.77 -18.42
C ALA A 139 -36.30 5.66 -17.36
N VAL A 140 -36.27 5.18 -16.12
CA VAL A 140 -35.51 5.84 -15.05
C VAL A 140 -34.02 5.65 -15.30
N PRO A 141 -33.23 6.74 -15.40
CA PRO A 141 -31.80 6.65 -15.60
C PRO A 141 -31.12 5.85 -14.49
N SER A 142 -30.26 4.91 -14.85
CA SER A 142 -29.50 4.14 -13.88
C SER A 142 -28.22 3.56 -14.44
N LEU A 143 -27.19 3.53 -13.59
CA LEU A 143 -25.92 2.85 -13.85
C LEU A 143 -25.70 1.77 -12.81
N ARG A 144 -25.27 0.59 -13.24
CA ARG A 144 -24.73 -0.45 -12.36
C ARG A 144 -23.33 -0.78 -12.81
N TYR A 145 -22.37 -0.65 -11.93
CA TYR A 145 -20.97 -0.91 -12.20
C TYR A 145 -20.29 -1.50 -10.97
N ARG A 146 -19.15 -2.12 -11.22
CA ARG A 146 -18.10 -2.43 -10.25
C ARG A 146 -16.86 -1.66 -10.64
N TYR A 147 -15.96 -1.43 -9.71
CA TYR A 147 -14.71 -0.76 -10.01
C TYR A 147 -13.53 -1.45 -9.34
N PHE A 148 -12.37 -1.26 -9.97
CA PHE A 148 -11.08 -1.70 -9.48
C PHE A 148 -10.15 -0.49 -9.50
N TYR A 149 -9.15 -0.49 -8.65
CA TYR A 149 -8.12 0.53 -8.71
C TYR A 149 -6.74 -0.03 -8.42
N LEU A 150 -5.71 0.60 -9.02
CA LEU A 150 -4.31 0.25 -8.91
C LEU A 150 -3.49 1.50 -8.56
N PRO A 151 -2.42 1.37 -7.75
CA PRO A 151 -1.56 2.50 -7.44
C PRO A 151 -0.68 2.90 -8.64
N GLY A 152 -0.45 4.20 -8.77
CA GLY A 152 0.42 4.78 -9.77
C GLY A 152 -0.29 5.30 -11.02
N ASP A 153 0.44 6.11 -11.77
CA ASP A 153 0.05 6.64 -13.07
C ASP A 153 0.71 5.76 -14.16
N PRO A 154 -0.05 5.14 -15.08
CA PRO A 154 0.52 4.34 -16.16
C PRO A 154 1.36 5.15 -17.15
N ASP A 155 1.10 6.47 -17.26
CA ASP A 155 1.82 7.37 -18.14
C ASP A 155 3.11 7.94 -17.51
N ALA A 156 3.41 7.57 -16.25
CA ALA A 156 4.66 7.96 -15.62
C ALA A 156 5.87 7.34 -16.34
N GLU A 157 6.96 8.09 -16.41
CA GLU A 157 8.21 7.71 -17.07
C GLU A 157 9.27 7.27 -16.05
N PRO A 158 9.44 5.96 -15.79
CA PRO A 158 10.43 5.48 -14.85
C PRO A 158 11.86 5.81 -15.26
N SER A 159 12.70 6.16 -14.30
CA SER A 159 14.14 6.28 -14.51
C SER A 159 14.77 4.90 -14.69
N SER A 160 15.16 4.53 -15.91
CA SER A 160 15.76 3.23 -16.25
C SER A 160 17.11 2.99 -15.57
N ASP A 161 17.81 4.05 -15.18
CA ASP A 161 19.18 4.01 -14.69
C ASP A 161 19.33 4.20 -13.19
N PHE A 162 18.21 4.23 -12.45
CA PHE A 162 18.27 4.42 -11.02
C PHE A 162 18.93 3.20 -10.32
N VAL A 163 19.88 3.49 -9.41
CA VAL A 163 20.57 2.48 -8.61
C VAL A 163 20.12 2.60 -7.16
N TYR A 164 19.45 1.56 -6.67
CA TYR A 164 18.86 1.55 -5.34
C TYR A 164 19.92 1.29 -4.26
N ARG A 165 19.74 1.90 -3.10
CA ARG A 165 20.47 1.49 -1.91
C ARG A 165 19.92 0.14 -1.43
N ALA A 166 20.77 -0.74 -0.87
CA ALA A 166 20.26 -1.94 -0.18
C ALA A 166 19.32 -1.53 0.99
N PRO A 167 18.17 -2.21 1.17
CA PRO A 167 17.09 -1.77 2.07
C PRO A 167 17.37 -2.07 3.56
N PHE A 168 18.60 -1.98 4.01
CA PHE A 168 19.01 -2.19 5.40
C PHE A 168 20.22 -1.32 5.76
N SER A 169 20.54 -1.26 7.05
CA SER A 169 21.57 -0.37 7.59
C SER A 169 22.93 -0.60 6.93
N ALA A 170 23.70 0.50 6.71
CA ALA A 170 25.01 0.45 6.09
C ALA A 170 25.99 -0.43 6.90
N GLY A 171 26.89 -1.11 6.21
CA GLY A 171 27.85 -2.03 6.78
C GLY A 171 27.33 -3.45 7.02
N LEU A 172 26.02 -3.68 6.84
CA LEU A 172 25.46 -5.03 6.91
C LEU A 172 25.48 -5.71 5.54
N GLN A 173 25.46 -7.03 5.57
CA GLN A 173 25.40 -7.89 4.39
C GLN A 173 24.50 -9.08 4.65
N PHE A 174 23.59 -9.38 3.69
CA PHE A 174 22.67 -10.51 3.78
C PHE A 174 22.60 -11.27 2.46
N GLN A 175 22.23 -12.55 2.54
CA GLN A 175 22.06 -13.40 1.36
C GLN A 175 20.73 -13.11 0.69
N ILE A 176 20.74 -13.00 -0.65
CA ILE A 176 19.57 -13.02 -1.50
C ILE A 176 19.11 -14.48 -1.64
N THR A 177 17.92 -14.79 -1.13
CA THR A 177 17.38 -16.16 -1.18
C THR A 177 16.70 -16.47 -2.49
N GLN A 178 16.05 -15.47 -3.09
CA GLN A 178 15.48 -15.59 -4.44
C GLN A 178 15.33 -14.25 -5.14
N THR A 179 15.51 -14.26 -6.45
CA THR A 179 15.22 -13.16 -7.37
C THR A 179 15.20 -13.71 -8.80
N TYR A 180 14.76 -12.91 -9.78
CA TYR A 180 14.78 -13.28 -11.20
C TYR A 180 16.22 -13.59 -11.69
N PRO A 181 16.42 -14.63 -12.55
CA PRO A 181 15.40 -15.55 -13.10
C PRO A 181 15.07 -16.76 -12.18
N ASP A 182 15.81 -16.98 -11.11
CA ASP A 182 15.82 -18.22 -10.31
C ASP A 182 14.83 -18.19 -9.14
N SER A 183 13.74 -17.41 -9.26
CA SER A 183 12.75 -17.31 -8.19
C SER A 183 11.79 -18.49 -8.15
N ILE A 184 11.42 -18.94 -6.95
CA ILE A 184 10.49 -20.04 -6.71
C ILE A 184 9.06 -19.53 -6.58
N THR A 185 8.86 -18.43 -5.86
CA THR A 185 7.53 -17.89 -5.53
C THR A 185 7.16 -16.64 -6.31
N HIS A 186 8.11 -15.88 -6.84
CA HIS A 186 7.87 -14.65 -7.60
C HIS A 186 7.45 -14.96 -9.05
N ARG A 187 6.19 -15.40 -9.23
CA ARG A 187 5.67 -15.86 -10.52
C ARG A 187 4.63 -14.92 -11.13
N THR A 188 4.17 -13.95 -10.38
CA THR A 188 3.23 -12.92 -10.85
C THR A 188 3.99 -11.71 -11.40
N ARG A 189 3.35 -10.91 -12.26
CA ARG A 189 3.99 -9.75 -12.89
C ARG A 189 4.51 -8.73 -11.89
N ASP A 190 3.76 -8.51 -10.84
CA ASP A 190 4.07 -7.57 -9.76
C ASP A 190 5.20 -8.04 -8.84
N SER A 191 5.57 -9.32 -8.87
CA SER A 191 6.63 -9.90 -8.06
C SER A 191 7.81 -10.48 -8.84
N MET A 192 7.72 -10.61 -10.15
CA MET A 192 8.72 -11.31 -10.98
C MET A 192 10.16 -10.87 -10.72
N TYR A 193 10.39 -9.57 -10.55
CA TYR A 193 11.72 -8.99 -10.27
C TYR A 193 11.95 -8.64 -8.79
N ALA A 194 11.10 -9.14 -7.91
CA ALA A 194 11.31 -8.94 -6.47
C ALA A 194 12.58 -9.65 -6.00
N VAL A 195 13.13 -9.15 -4.90
CA VAL A 195 14.33 -9.65 -4.24
C VAL A 195 13.98 -10.01 -2.81
N ASP A 196 14.13 -11.28 -2.45
CA ASP A 196 14.01 -11.72 -1.08
C ASP A 196 15.39 -11.78 -0.43
N VAL A 197 15.55 -11.05 0.64
CA VAL A 197 16.80 -10.97 1.41
C VAL A 197 16.61 -11.66 2.75
N SER A 198 17.39 -12.70 3.03
CA SER A 198 17.36 -13.41 4.31
C SER A 198 17.84 -12.50 5.43
N MET A 199 16.93 -12.01 6.24
CA MET A 199 17.22 -11.08 7.33
C MET A 199 16.65 -11.59 8.63
N PRO A 200 17.41 -11.62 9.74
CA PRO A 200 16.87 -11.92 11.06
C PRO A 200 15.72 -10.97 11.42
N VAL A 201 14.70 -11.48 12.11
CA VAL A 201 13.63 -10.63 12.65
C VAL A 201 14.22 -9.55 13.54
N GLY A 202 13.78 -8.29 13.34
CA GLY A 202 14.27 -7.14 14.11
C GLY A 202 15.48 -6.45 13.49
N THR A 203 15.85 -6.78 12.24
CA THR A 203 16.89 -6.04 11.51
C THR A 203 16.31 -4.76 10.93
N ASP A 204 17.02 -3.64 11.08
CA ASP A 204 16.58 -2.33 10.53
C ASP A 204 16.36 -2.39 9.03
N VAL A 205 15.15 -2.00 8.61
CA VAL A 205 14.80 -1.76 7.21
C VAL A 205 14.78 -0.26 6.96
N VAL A 206 15.47 0.15 5.89
CA VAL A 206 15.58 1.54 5.48
C VAL A 206 15.03 1.77 4.07
N ALA A 207 14.59 2.98 3.77
CA ALA A 207 14.14 3.33 2.44
C ALA A 207 15.29 3.24 1.42
N SER A 208 15.14 2.39 0.41
CA SER A 208 16.13 2.20 -0.68
C SER A 208 16.23 3.40 -1.61
N ARG A 209 15.16 4.19 -1.69
CA ARG A 209 15.02 5.43 -2.44
C ARG A 209 14.03 6.33 -1.72
N GLY A 210 14.26 7.64 -1.73
CA GLY A 210 13.36 8.63 -1.17
C GLY A 210 12.01 8.68 -1.91
N GLY A 211 11.00 9.20 -1.22
CA GLY A 211 9.66 9.32 -1.79
C GLY A 211 8.59 9.61 -0.76
N VAL A 212 7.33 9.36 -1.12
CA VAL A 212 6.18 9.55 -0.24
C VAL A 212 5.59 8.20 0.12
N VAL A 213 5.47 7.92 1.40
CA VAL A 213 4.74 6.74 1.91
C VAL A 213 3.27 6.90 1.55
N PHE A 214 2.70 5.96 0.81
CA PHE A 214 1.29 6.05 0.43
C PHE A 214 0.43 4.92 0.96
N ASP A 215 1.02 3.80 1.36
CA ASP A 215 0.31 2.66 1.90
C ASP A 215 1.11 1.96 3.00
N VAL A 216 0.44 1.61 4.10
CA VAL A 216 1.03 0.90 5.24
C VAL A 216 0.04 -0.14 5.76
N ALA A 217 0.47 -1.39 5.82
CA ALA A 217 -0.20 -2.45 6.57
C ALA A 217 0.70 -2.89 7.73
N SER A 218 0.20 -2.86 8.97
CA SER A 218 1.05 -2.99 10.16
C SER A 218 0.38 -3.72 11.33
N THR A 219 -0.79 -4.34 11.07
CA THR A 219 -1.60 -4.95 12.14
C THR A 219 -1.37 -6.44 12.33
N ASN A 220 -0.63 -7.06 11.41
CA ASN A 220 -0.45 -8.50 11.38
C ASN A 220 0.74 -8.90 12.26
N PHE A 221 0.58 -9.99 13.02
CA PHE A 221 1.63 -10.54 13.89
C PHE A 221 1.92 -12.01 13.60
N LYS A 222 1.24 -12.59 12.59
CA LYS A 222 1.38 -14.00 12.19
C LYS A 222 1.93 -14.10 10.78
N GLY A 223 2.62 -15.20 10.50
CA GLY A 223 3.07 -15.60 9.19
C GLY A 223 3.30 -17.11 9.13
N GLY A 224 3.40 -17.62 7.92
CA GLY A 224 3.64 -19.04 7.67
C GLY A 224 3.47 -19.41 6.20
N PRO A 225 3.74 -20.67 5.83
CA PRO A 225 3.77 -21.10 4.42
C PRO A 225 2.38 -21.44 3.84
N ASN A 226 1.31 -21.36 4.62
CA ASN A 226 -0.04 -21.65 4.15
C ASN A 226 -0.67 -20.41 3.48
N ALA A 227 -0.82 -20.46 2.15
CA ALA A 227 -1.38 -19.34 1.38
C ALA A 227 -2.83 -19.00 1.78
N ASP A 228 -3.69 -20.00 2.04
CA ASP A 228 -5.09 -19.76 2.41
C ASP A 228 -5.24 -19.01 3.73
N GLN A 229 -4.22 -19.08 4.60
CA GLN A 229 -4.23 -18.42 5.90
C GLN A 229 -3.48 -17.11 5.93
N TYR A 230 -2.44 -16.95 5.11
CA TYR A 230 -1.46 -15.89 5.30
C TYR A 230 -1.23 -14.98 4.09
N ALA A 231 -1.86 -15.24 2.92
CA ALA A 231 -1.61 -14.47 1.70
C ALA A 231 -1.73 -12.95 1.89
N ASP A 232 -2.76 -12.49 2.62
CA ASP A 232 -3.07 -11.08 2.81
C ASP A 232 -2.59 -10.51 4.16
N LEU A 233 -1.78 -11.27 4.90
CA LEU A 233 -1.37 -10.91 6.27
C LEU A 233 0.07 -10.37 6.36
N ALA A 234 0.70 -9.99 5.26
CA ALA A 234 2.00 -9.34 5.31
C ALA A 234 1.88 -7.89 5.83
N ASN A 235 2.72 -7.53 6.80
CA ASN A 235 2.96 -6.12 7.08
C ASN A 235 3.84 -5.55 5.98
N LEU A 236 3.51 -4.35 5.51
CA LEU A 236 4.22 -3.71 4.41
C LEU A 236 4.23 -2.20 4.51
N VAL A 237 5.20 -1.61 3.82
CA VAL A 237 5.28 -0.18 3.51
C VAL A 237 5.43 -0.04 2.01
N ARG A 238 4.67 0.90 1.39
CA ARG A 238 4.84 1.28 0.00
C ARG A 238 5.24 2.75 -0.10
N ILE A 239 6.28 3.02 -0.88
CA ILE A 239 6.86 4.36 -1.06
C ILE A 239 6.81 4.72 -2.54
N LEU A 240 6.07 5.77 -2.88
CA LEU A 240 6.01 6.34 -4.23
C LEU A 240 7.23 7.22 -4.47
N HIS A 241 7.94 6.99 -5.56
CA HIS A 241 9.07 7.77 -6.04
C HIS A 241 8.66 8.86 -7.02
N ASP A 242 9.54 9.84 -7.24
CA ASP A 242 9.27 11.00 -8.10
C ASP A 242 9.07 10.65 -9.59
N ASP A 243 9.53 9.46 -10.03
CA ASP A 243 9.37 8.95 -11.39
C ASP A 243 8.13 8.04 -11.58
N GLY A 244 7.22 8.02 -10.61
CA GLY A 244 5.98 7.24 -10.65
C GLY A 244 6.14 5.76 -10.36
N THR A 245 7.36 5.25 -10.17
CA THR A 245 7.58 3.91 -9.60
C THR A 245 7.33 3.93 -8.10
N TYR A 246 7.10 2.75 -7.51
CA TYR A 246 7.03 2.66 -6.06
C TYR A 246 7.73 1.40 -5.54
N ALA A 247 8.37 1.54 -4.38
CA ALA A 247 8.98 0.43 -3.67
C ALA A 247 7.98 -0.24 -2.72
N VAL A 248 8.05 -1.56 -2.62
CA VAL A 248 7.31 -2.40 -1.68
C VAL A 248 8.33 -3.05 -0.74
N TYR A 249 8.11 -2.88 0.56
CA TYR A 249 8.85 -3.55 1.64
C TYR A 249 7.85 -4.41 2.39
N ALA A 250 7.96 -5.74 2.30
CA ALA A 250 6.97 -6.63 2.89
C ALA A 250 7.59 -7.64 3.88
N HIS A 251 6.70 -8.38 4.55
CA HIS A 251 6.99 -9.28 5.67
C HIS A 251 7.59 -8.58 6.90
N LEU A 252 7.31 -7.27 7.06
CA LEU A 252 7.81 -6.44 8.15
C LEU A 252 7.32 -6.92 9.51
N ASN A 253 8.11 -6.66 10.54
CA ASN A 253 7.81 -7.09 11.90
C ASN A 253 6.62 -6.32 12.48
N TRP A 254 5.88 -7.00 13.33
CA TRP A 254 4.73 -6.41 14.01
C TRP A 254 5.14 -5.26 14.92
N ASN A 255 4.38 -4.16 14.88
CA ASN A 255 4.57 -2.97 15.71
C ASN A 255 5.93 -2.26 15.57
N THR A 256 6.64 -2.44 14.45
CA THR A 256 7.95 -1.78 14.23
C THR A 256 7.92 -0.70 13.15
N ILE A 257 6.86 -0.60 12.33
CA ILE A 257 6.74 0.42 11.29
C ILE A 257 6.64 1.81 11.95
N ARG A 258 7.51 2.73 11.54
CA ARG A 258 7.65 4.10 12.10
C ARG A 258 7.27 5.20 11.14
N VAL A 259 6.77 4.84 9.98
CA VAL A 259 6.26 5.75 8.96
C VAL A 259 4.77 5.54 8.75
N GLN A 260 4.10 6.56 8.25
CA GLN A 260 2.67 6.55 7.96
C GLN A 260 2.39 7.14 6.57
N PRO A 261 1.21 6.84 5.96
CA PRO A 261 0.83 7.47 4.71
C PRO A 261 0.86 9.00 4.79
N GLY A 262 1.55 9.62 3.82
CA GLY A 262 1.82 11.05 3.73
C GLY A 262 3.21 11.46 4.19
N ASP A 263 3.94 10.62 4.90
CA ASP A 263 5.31 10.92 5.27
C ASP A 263 6.21 10.94 4.02
N ARG A 264 7.07 11.98 3.92
CA ARG A 264 8.17 12.00 2.97
C ARG A 264 9.40 11.40 3.65
N VAL A 265 9.99 10.41 2.99
CA VAL A 265 11.19 9.72 3.49
C VAL A 265 12.38 9.98 2.56
N GLU A 266 13.57 9.99 3.13
CA GLU A 266 14.83 10.09 2.41
C GLU A 266 15.46 8.71 2.22
N THR A 267 16.33 8.57 1.21
CA THR A 267 17.12 7.36 1.01
C THR A 267 17.94 7.05 2.26
N GLY A 268 17.86 5.82 2.76
CA GLY A 268 18.56 5.40 3.99
C GLY A 268 17.83 5.70 5.29
N GLN A 269 16.68 6.39 5.24
CA GLN A 269 15.87 6.62 6.43
C GLN A 269 15.26 5.30 6.95
N TYR A 270 15.34 5.06 8.24
CA TYR A 270 14.71 3.92 8.92
C TYR A 270 13.17 3.98 8.77
N ILE A 271 12.55 2.85 8.39
CA ILE A 271 11.10 2.77 8.18
C ILE A 271 10.44 1.69 9.03
N ALA A 272 11.11 0.57 9.28
CA ALA A 272 10.58 -0.58 10.03
C ALA A 272 11.69 -1.56 10.37
N ASP A 273 11.32 -2.69 11.02
CA ASP A 273 12.19 -3.86 11.14
C ASP A 273 11.71 -4.98 10.21
N SER A 274 12.66 -5.79 9.73
CA SER A 274 12.37 -7.06 9.06
C SER A 274 11.66 -8.03 9.99
N GLY A 275 10.81 -8.88 9.43
CA GLY A 275 9.99 -9.81 10.19
C GLY A 275 9.75 -11.13 9.46
N ASN A 276 8.56 -11.71 9.72
CA ASN A 276 8.11 -12.97 9.12
C ASN A 276 6.56 -12.99 9.07
N THR A 277 5.94 -11.84 8.80
CA THR A 277 4.47 -11.73 8.74
C THR A 277 3.94 -12.08 7.35
N GLY A 278 2.73 -12.62 7.27
CA GLY A 278 2.09 -13.01 6.02
C GLY A 278 2.57 -14.35 5.47
N LEU A 279 2.40 -14.58 4.16
CA LEU A 279 2.83 -15.80 3.48
C LEU A 279 4.35 -15.83 3.38
N SER A 280 4.99 -16.58 4.23
CA SER A 280 6.44 -16.67 4.33
C SER A 280 6.89 -18.03 4.84
N SER A 281 8.00 -18.55 4.31
CA SER A 281 8.64 -19.77 4.76
C SER A 281 9.69 -19.59 5.85
N GLY A 282 10.10 -18.33 6.11
CA GLY A 282 11.11 -17.96 7.11
C GLY A 282 11.40 -16.47 7.11
N PRO A 283 12.12 -15.95 8.12
CA PRO A 283 12.43 -14.52 8.22
C PRO A 283 13.19 -13.99 7.01
N HIS A 284 12.63 -12.99 6.35
CA HIS A 284 13.22 -12.30 5.21
C HIS A 284 12.55 -10.94 4.98
N LEU A 285 13.20 -10.08 4.22
CA LEU A 285 12.61 -8.90 3.62
C LEU A 285 12.29 -9.21 2.16
N HIS A 286 11.03 -9.09 1.77
CA HIS A 286 10.62 -9.03 0.37
C HIS A 286 10.68 -7.57 -0.10
N PHE A 287 11.50 -7.31 -1.12
CA PHE A 287 11.68 -5.99 -1.71
C PHE A 287 11.38 -6.02 -3.20
N ALA A 288 10.50 -5.15 -3.67
CA ALA A 288 10.19 -4.98 -5.08
C ALA A 288 10.06 -3.51 -5.45
N VAL A 289 10.38 -3.18 -6.68
CA VAL A 289 10.03 -1.90 -7.29
C VAL A 289 8.98 -2.19 -8.36
N GLN A 290 7.88 -1.48 -8.30
CA GLN A 290 6.70 -1.73 -9.12
C GLN A 290 6.28 -0.46 -9.85
N ARG A 291 5.51 -0.63 -10.93
CA ARG A 291 4.82 0.46 -11.64
C ARG A 291 3.46 0.03 -12.16
N ASN A 292 2.59 0.98 -12.35
CA ASN A 292 1.35 0.77 -13.10
C ASN A 292 1.66 0.73 -14.61
N MET A 293 1.07 -0.25 -15.29
CA MET A 293 1.22 -0.47 -16.75
C MET A 293 -0.11 -0.30 -17.50
N GLY A 294 -1.10 0.34 -16.87
CA GLY A 294 -2.46 0.44 -17.40
C GLY A 294 -3.27 -0.86 -17.17
N GLY A 295 -4.08 -0.87 -16.11
CA GLY A 295 -4.91 -2.01 -15.71
C GLY A 295 -4.16 -3.17 -15.09
N ARG A 296 -2.86 -3.05 -14.86
CA ARG A 296 -2.03 -4.03 -14.15
C ARG A 296 -0.79 -3.39 -13.54
N VAL A 297 -0.21 -4.07 -12.59
CA VAL A 297 1.07 -3.71 -11.98
C VAL A 297 2.14 -4.69 -12.41
N ASP A 298 3.28 -4.18 -12.85
CA ASP A 298 4.47 -4.99 -13.14
C ASP A 298 5.60 -4.57 -12.18
N SER A 299 6.39 -5.54 -11.69
CA SER A 299 7.66 -5.28 -11.03
C SER A 299 8.74 -4.97 -12.07
N LEU A 300 9.74 -4.20 -11.69
CA LEU A 300 10.84 -3.77 -12.55
C LEU A 300 12.16 -4.45 -12.16
N PRO A 301 13.02 -4.79 -13.14
CA PRO A 301 14.38 -5.18 -12.84
C PRO A 301 15.13 -4.00 -12.19
N ILE A 302 15.84 -4.27 -11.11
CA ILE A 302 16.56 -3.26 -10.34
C ILE A 302 18.03 -3.61 -10.21
N ALA A 303 18.86 -2.60 -9.86
CA ALA A 303 20.24 -2.80 -9.44
C ALA A 303 20.46 -2.08 -8.12
N PHE A 304 21.32 -2.64 -7.29
CA PHE A 304 21.75 -2.04 -6.04
C PHE A 304 23.11 -1.34 -6.18
N ARG A 305 23.40 -0.41 -5.28
CA ARG A 305 24.66 0.32 -5.22
C ARG A 305 25.75 -0.57 -4.65
N GLY A 306 26.85 -0.76 -5.39
CA GLY A 306 28.09 -1.37 -4.93
C GLY A 306 28.97 -0.40 -4.12
N ALA A 307 30.09 -0.92 -3.58
CA ALA A 307 31.01 -0.15 -2.72
C ALA A 307 31.63 1.08 -3.41
N ASP A 308 31.85 0.98 -4.71
CA ASP A 308 32.40 2.03 -5.58
C ASP A 308 31.35 2.84 -6.31
N GLY A 309 30.06 2.67 -5.93
CA GLY A 309 28.93 3.27 -6.63
C GLY A 309 28.49 2.51 -7.89
N SER A 310 29.10 1.40 -8.22
CA SER A 310 28.73 0.56 -9.38
C SER A 310 27.33 -0.02 -9.24
N ARG A 311 26.80 -0.49 -10.36
CA ARG A 311 25.53 -1.23 -10.42
C ARG A 311 25.77 -2.70 -10.09
N VAL A 312 25.11 -3.20 -9.08
CA VAL A 312 25.11 -4.62 -8.70
C VAL A 312 23.73 -5.21 -9.00
N THR A 313 23.67 -6.09 -9.97
CA THR A 313 22.45 -6.85 -10.27
C THR A 313 22.26 -7.94 -9.22
N PRO A 314 21.08 -8.03 -8.56
CA PRO A 314 20.82 -9.08 -7.59
C PRO A 314 20.80 -10.45 -8.27
N SER A 315 21.32 -11.47 -7.57
CA SER A 315 21.29 -12.86 -8.03
C SER A 315 20.97 -13.79 -6.85
N SER A 316 20.18 -14.84 -7.10
CA SER A 316 19.86 -15.84 -6.09
C SER A 316 21.11 -16.53 -5.58
N GLY A 317 21.23 -16.68 -4.26
CA GLY A 317 22.43 -17.18 -3.58
C GLY A 317 23.54 -16.14 -3.37
N GLY A 318 23.47 -14.99 -4.04
CA GLY A 318 24.43 -13.88 -3.91
C GLY A 318 24.31 -13.15 -2.57
N MET A 319 25.34 -12.36 -2.24
CA MET A 319 25.36 -11.49 -1.06
C MET A 319 25.05 -10.06 -1.46
N LEU A 320 24.10 -9.44 -0.77
CA LEU A 320 23.77 -8.03 -0.89
C LEU A 320 24.38 -7.26 0.28
N SER A 321 25.23 -6.27 -0.04
CA SER A 321 25.85 -5.38 0.96
C SER A 321 25.22 -3.99 0.91
N SER A 322 25.07 -3.35 2.06
CA SER A 322 24.59 -1.97 2.17
C SER A 322 25.75 -1.00 2.38
N TYR A 323 25.79 0.02 1.54
CA TYR A 323 26.76 1.12 1.61
C TYR A 323 26.04 2.44 1.92
N PRO A 324 26.76 3.43 2.47
CA PRO A 324 26.20 4.75 2.79
C PRO A 324 25.58 5.48 1.59
#